data_e726b27b2d286dbedd3d7456029ebec0
#
_entry.id   e726b27b2d286dbedd3d7456029ebec0
#
_cell.length_a   1.000
_cell.length_b   1.000
_cell.length_c   1.000
_cell.angle_alpha   90.00
_cell.angle_beta   90.00
_cell.angle_gamma   90.00
#
_symmetry.space_group_name_H-M   'P 1'
#
loop_
_entity.id
_entity.type
_entity.pdbx_description
1 polymer ?
#
loop_
_entity_poly.entity_id
_entity_poly.type
_entity_poly.pdbx_seq_one_letter_code
_entity_poly.pdbx_strand_id
1 'polypeptide(L)'
;FDTEANIIRTLGKVIANGHLYKGSKPVHWCLDCGSSLAEAEVEYEDKVSPSIYVRFPAVNAQEIEQKFGAEGKGSGQISALIWTTTPWTLPSNRAISLNENFDYQLVQMGEERLILAKELVEAVAKAGEIAQVEVLGETKGSELNLLRFQHPFYDFSVPFILGDHVTTDGGTGLVHTAPDHGQDDYIVSRKNGIEMAGLIGNDGKFKSDV
;
A
#
# COMPACT_ATOMS: atom_id res chain seq x y z
N PHE A 1 -20.85 -35.04 -30.76
CA PHE A 1 -19.64 -34.29 -31.17
C PHE A 1 -19.98 -32.89 -31.73
N ASP A 2 -21.13 -32.66 -32.38
CA ASP A 2 -21.46 -31.35 -32.97
C ASP A 2 -21.66 -30.26 -31.91
N THR A 3 -22.24 -30.61 -30.76
CA THR A 3 -22.42 -29.68 -29.63
C THR A 3 -21.07 -29.25 -29.06
N GLU A 4 -20.15 -30.17 -28.85
CA GLU A 4 -18.79 -29.91 -28.37
C GLU A 4 -18.02 -29.02 -29.35
N ALA A 5 -18.12 -29.34 -30.66
CA ALA A 5 -17.51 -28.53 -31.71
C ALA A 5 -18.08 -27.06 -31.72
N ASN A 6 -19.37 -26.90 -31.48
CA ASN A 6 -20.00 -25.60 -31.43
C ASN A 6 -19.58 -24.79 -30.19
N ILE A 7 -19.37 -25.44 -29.03
CA ILE A 7 -18.81 -24.81 -27.83
C ILE A 7 -17.40 -24.27 -28.12
N ILE A 8 -16.53 -25.08 -28.73
CA ILE A 8 -15.17 -24.68 -29.09
C ILE A 8 -15.18 -23.55 -30.11
N ARG A 9 -16.03 -23.61 -31.15
CA ARG A 9 -16.17 -22.54 -32.15
C ARG A 9 -16.65 -21.24 -31.53
N THR A 10 -17.58 -21.32 -30.55
CA THR A 10 -18.08 -20.14 -29.83
C THR A 10 -16.99 -19.51 -28.99
N LEU A 11 -16.21 -20.33 -28.24
CA LEU A 11 -15.06 -19.85 -27.51
C LEU A 11 -14.04 -19.17 -28.46
N GLY A 12 -13.78 -19.77 -29.61
CA GLY A 12 -12.90 -19.17 -30.63
C GLY A 12 -13.37 -17.78 -31.09
N LYS A 13 -14.69 -17.56 -31.23
CA LYS A 13 -15.25 -16.24 -31.54
C LYS A 13 -15.05 -15.24 -30.39
N VAL A 14 -15.21 -15.69 -29.13
CA VAL A 14 -14.97 -14.86 -27.95
C VAL A 14 -13.50 -14.41 -27.91
N ILE A 15 -12.58 -15.31 -28.19
CA ILE A 15 -11.14 -15.02 -28.27
C ILE A 15 -10.84 -14.04 -29.40
N ALA A 16 -11.37 -14.30 -30.60
CA ALA A 16 -11.14 -13.46 -31.78
C ALA A 16 -11.66 -12.01 -31.60
N ASN A 17 -12.70 -11.84 -30.79
CA ASN A 17 -13.24 -10.52 -30.43
C ASN A 17 -12.51 -9.85 -29.26
N GLY A 18 -11.39 -10.41 -28.76
CA GLY A 18 -10.56 -9.81 -27.70
C GLY A 18 -11.15 -9.89 -26.30
N HIS A 19 -12.18 -10.73 -26.07
CA HIS A 19 -12.82 -10.87 -24.75
C HIS A 19 -12.10 -11.84 -23.82
N LEU A 20 -11.08 -12.56 -24.32
CA LEU A 20 -10.25 -13.45 -23.51
C LEU A 20 -8.80 -12.98 -23.56
N TYR A 21 -8.22 -12.75 -22.38
CA TYR A 21 -6.82 -12.38 -22.22
C TYR A 21 -6.22 -13.08 -21.00
N LYS A 22 -4.89 -13.19 -20.96
CA LYS A 22 -4.15 -13.68 -19.81
C LYS A 22 -3.80 -12.48 -18.91
N GLY A 23 -4.13 -12.59 -17.63
CA GLY A 23 -3.80 -11.57 -16.63
C GLY A 23 -3.57 -12.19 -15.26
N SER A 24 -3.13 -11.35 -14.32
CA SER A 24 -2.97 -11.72 -12.92
C SER A 24 -3.78 -10.78 -12.05
N LYS A 25 -4.32 -11.29 -10.95
CA LYS A 25 -5.00 -10.52 -9.90
C LYS A 25 -4.85 -11.26 -8.57
N PRO A 26 -4.94 -10.59 -7.42
CA PRO A 26 -5.04 -11.25 -6.12
C PRO A 26 -6.26 -12.15 -6.07
N VAL A 27 -6.08 -13.36 -5.56
CA VAL A 27 -7.16 -14.34 -5.35
C VAL A 27 -6.94 -15.04 -4.01
N HIS A 28 -8.03 -15.51 -3.40
CA HIS A 28 -7.92 -16.42 -2.27
C HIS A 28 -7.29 -17.74 -2.75
N TRP A 29 -6.32 -18.22 -2.02
CA TRP A 29 -5.53 -19.41 -2.38
C TRP A 29 -5.44 -20.37 -1.22
N CYS A 30 -5.78 -21.62 -1.47
CA CYS A 30 -5.58 -22.71 -0.51
C CYS A 30 -4.19 -23.30 -0.69
N LEU A 31 -3.35 -23.20 0.36
CA LEU A 31 -1.98 -23.74 0.33
C LEU A 31 -1.96 -25.26 0.30
N ASP A 32 -2.89 -25.90 1.00
CA ASP A 32 -2.99 -27.36 1.07
C ASP A 32 -3.50 -27.97 -0.25
N CYS A 33 -4.50 -27.33 -0.86
CA CYS A 33 -5.08 -27.79 -2.13
C CYS A 33 -4.24 -27.36 -3.35
N GLY A 34 -3.39 -26.32 -3.21
CA GLY A 34 -2.64 -25.73 -4.31
C GLY A 34 -3.55 -25.13 -5.39
N SER A 35 -4.67 -24.54 -5.00
CA SER A 35 -5.67 -23.99 -5.93
C SER A 35 -6.30 -22.69 -5.41
N SER A 36 -6.83 -21.89 -6.35
CA SER A 36 -7.63 -20.72 -6.01
C SER A 36 -8.98 -21.14 -5.42
N LEU A 37 -9.50 -20.32 -4.51
CA LEU A 37 -10.81 -20.47 -3.89
C LEU A 37 -11.80 -19.47 -4.47
N ALA A 38 -13.06 -19.90 -4.64
CA ALA A 38 -14.16 -19.00 -4.84
C ALA A 38 -14.53 -18.30 -3.51
N GLU A 39 -15.19 -17.14 -3.58
CA GLU A 39 -15.60 -16.37 -2.39
C GLU A 39 -16.42 -17.23 -1.40
N ALA A 40 -17.31 -18.08 -1.92
CA ALA A 40 -18.15 -18.97 -1.12
C ALA A 40 -17.40 -20.12 -0.43
N GLU A 41 -16.13 -20.33 -0.76
CA GLU A 41 -15.28 -21.38 -0.18
C GLU A 41 -14.37 -20.83 0.92
N VAL A 42 -14.41 -19.50 1.13
CA VAL A 42 -13.57 -18.82 2.14
C VAL A 42 -14.31 -18.82 3.48
N GLU A 43 -13.65 -19.34 4.50
CA GLU A 43 -14.10 -19.26 5.88
C GLU A 43 -13.31 -18.20 6.63
N TYR A 44 -13.99 -17.46 7.51
CA TYR A 44 -13.39 -16.38 8.29
C TYR A 44 -13.35 -16.76 9.76
N GLU A 45 -12.24 -16.51 10.39
CA GLU A 45 -12.01 -16.71 11.82
C GLU A 45 -11.48 -15.44 12.46
N ASP A 46 -11.89 -15.20 13.72
CA ASP A 46 -11.31 -14.14 14.54
C ASP A 46 -9.85 -14.48 14.89
N LYS A 47 -8.94 -13.59 14.51
CA LYS A 47 -7.51 -13.80 14.74
C LYS A 47 -6.86 -12.55 15.32
N VAL A 48 -6.04 -12.74 16.35
CA VAL A 48 -5.17 -11.69 16.88
C VAL A 48 -3.93 -11.60 16.01
N SER A 49 -3.68 -10.42 15.45
CA SER A 49 -2.51 -10.14 14.62
C SER A 49 -1.69 -9.00 15.21
N PRO A 50 -0.36 -9.06 15.15
CA PRO A 50 0.48 -7.93 15.55
C PRO A 50 0.23 -6.74 14.61
N SER A 51 0.21 -5.54 15.17
CA SER A 51 0.19 -4.31 14.39
C SER A 51 1.49 -3.54 14.61
N ILE A 52 2.03 -2.95 13.55
CA ILE A 52 3.28 -2.19 13.62
C ILE A 52 3.18 -0.88 12.87
N TYR A 53 3.93 0.10 13.33
CA TYR A 53 4.22 1.33 12.61
C TYR A 53 5.54 1.19 11.86
N VAL A 54 5.60 1.58 10.59
CA VAL A 54 6.80 1.47 9.77
C VAL A 54 7.12 2.81 9.11
N ARG A 55 8.37 3.21 9.18
CA ARG A 55 8.88 4.43 8.55
C ARG A 55 9.44 4.13 7.18
N PHE A 56 9.05 4.94 6.24
CA PHE A 56 9.60 4.99 4.89
C PHE A 56 10.36 6.32 4.74
N PRO A 57 11.68 6.31 4.78
CA PRO A 57 12.47 7.54 4.69
C PRO A 57 12.26 8.29 3.38
N ALA A 58 12.19 9.60 3.45
CA ALA A 58 12.09 10.45 2.26
C ALA A 58 13.35 10.35 1.39
N VAL A 59 13.17 10.20 0.08
CA VAL A 59 14.27 10.26 -0.88
C VAL A 59 14.79 11.69 -1.04
N ASN A 60 13.87 12.67 -1.04
CA ASN A 60 14.20 14.08 -1.18
C ASN A 60 13.52 14.89 -0.06
N ALA A 61 14.24 15.16 1.02
CA ALA A 61 13.72 15.91 2.17
C ALA A 61 13.36 17.35 1.80
N GLN A 62 14.13 18.02 0.95
CA GLN A 62 13.89 19.42 0.55
C GLN A 62 12.58 19.58 -0.21
N GLU A 63 12.26 18.66 -1.11
CA GLU A 63 11.01 18.66 -1.86
C GLU A 63 9.81 18.52 -0.92
N ILE A 64 9.92 17.66 0.09
CA ILE A 64 8.87 17.49 1.10
C ILE A 64 8.72 18.75 1.95
N GLU A 65 9.82 19.33 2.43
CA GLU A 65 9.80 20.59 3.20
C GLU A 65 9.07 21.70 2.41
N GLN A 66 9.34 21.83 1.11
CA GLN A 66 8.66 22.80 0.25
C GLN A 66 7.15 22.52 0.14
N LYS A 67 6.76 21.25 -0.04
CA LYS A 67 5.35 20.89 -0.12
C LYS A 67 4.57 21.20 1.16
N PHE A 68 5.21 21.11 2.31
CA PHE A 68 4.61 21.39 3.61
C PHE A 68 4.82 22.84 4.10
N GLY A 69 5.58 23.68 3.39
CA GLY A 69 5.98 25.03 3.86
C GLY A 69 6.78 24.97 5.18
N ALA A 70 7.64 23.96 5.27
CA ALA A 70 8.38 23.59 6.48
C ALA A 70 9.90 23.71 6.33
N GLU A 71 10.38 24.50 5.35
CA GLU A 71 11.80 24.70 5.08
C GLU A 71 12.55 25.21 6.30
N GLY A 72 13.59 24.48 6.68
CA GLY A 72 14.42 24.81 7.84
C GLY A 72 13.75 24.60 9.21
N LYS A 73 12.58 23.96 9.24
CA LYS A 73 11.90 23.63 10.49
C LYS A 73 12.16 22.18 10.91
N GLY A 74 12.26 21.98 12.22
CA GLY A 74 12.51 20.69 12.82
C GLY A 74 13.89 20.12 12.52
N SER A 75 14.13 18.89 12.93
CA SER A 75 15.42 18.19 12.78
C SER A 75 15.22 16.68 12.56
N GLY A 76 16.26 16.01 12.10
CA GLY A 76 16.21 14.58 11.84
C GLY A 76 15.64 14.22 10.48
N GLN A 77 15.48 12.93 10.25
CA GLN A 77 15.02 12.38 8.97
C GLN A 77 13.51 12.58 8.81
N ILE A 78 13.09 12.92 7.60
CA ILE A 78 11.67 12.91 7.22
C ILE A 78 11.29 11.51 6.77
N SER A 79 10.18 10.99 7.29
CA SER A 79 9.66 9.69 6.89
C SER A 79 8.13 9.72 6.75
N ALA A 80 7.60 8.99 5.79
CA ALA A 80 6.20 8.61 5.78
C ALA A 80 5.98 7.51 6.82
N LEU A 81 5.00 7.67 7.69
CA LEU A 81 4.68 6.68 8.71
C LEU A 81 3.44 5.90 8.31
N ILE A 82 3.59 4.62 7.99
CA ILE A 82 2.45 3.72 7.75
C ILE A 82 2.15 2.88 9.00
N TRP A 83 0.94 2.34 9.05
CA TRP A 83 0.52 1.34 10.02
C TRP A 83 -0.03 0.11 9.30
N THR A 84 0.32 -1.09 9.77
CA THR A 84 -0.17 -2.33 9.17
C THR A 84 -0.39 -3.42 10.22
N THR A 85 -1.40 -4.26 10.00
CA THR A 85 -1.67 -5.50 10.74
C THR A 85 -1.15 -6.74 10.00
N THR A 86 -0.57 -6.56 8.82
CA THR A 86 -0.04 -7.63 7.97
C THR A 86 1.43 -7.38 7.59
N PRO A 87 2.35 -7.30 8.57
CA PRO A 87 3.74 -6.91 8.32
C PRO A 87 4.49 -7.84 7.35
N TRP A 88 4.06 -9.08 7.21
CA TRP A 88 4.64 -10.03 6.26
C TRP A 88 4.42 -9.67 4.78
N THR A 89 3.54 -8.72 4.47
CA THR A 89 3.33 -8.24 3.09
C THR A 89 4.28 -7.11 2.69
N LEU A 90 5.03 -6.55 3.62
CA LEU A 90 5.99 -5.46 3.36
C LEU A 90 7.01 -5.76 2.27
N PRO A 91 7.56 -6.98 2.11
CA PRO A 91 8.44 -7.29 0.98
C PRO A 91 7.81 -7.03 -0.39
N SER A 92 6.48 -7.17 -0.49
CA SER A 92 5.73 -6.89 -1.72
C SER A 92 5.25 -5.44 -1.85
N ASN A 93 5.64 -4.55 -0.95
CA ASN A 93 5.30 -3.13 -1.04
C ASN A 93 5.79 -2.51 -2.36
N ARG A 94 4.92 -1.74 -3.04
CA ARG A 94 5.25 -1.02 -4.28
C ARG A 94 4.84 0.43 -4.27
N ALA A 95 4.02 0.85 -3.29
CA ALA A 95 3.57 2.22 -3.12
C ALA A 95 3.10 2.47 -1.68
N ILE A 96 2.84 3.73 -1.38
CA ILE A 96 2.11 4.17 -0.21
C ILE A 96 0.90 4.96 -0.69
N SER A 97 -0.31 4.50 -0.38
CA SER A 97 -1.55 5.17 -0.76
C SER A 97 -1.93 6.25 0.25
N LEU A 98 -2.44 7.36 -0.25
CA LEU A 98 -2.97 8.48 0.54
C LEU A 98 -4.24 9.03 -0.12
N ASN A 99 -5.06 9.74 0.64
CA ASN A 99 -6.30 10.33 0.13
C ASN A 99 -6.05 11.78 -0.32
N GLU A 100 -6.45 12.13 -1.53
CA GLU A 100 -6.24 13.46 -2.12
C GLU A 100 -6.91 14.60 -1.33
N ASN A 101 -8.04 14.29 -0.66
CA ASN A 101 -8.87 15.27 0.02
C ASN A 101 -8.48 15.50 1.49
N PHE A 102 -7.64 14.64 2.08
CA PHE A 102 -7.22 14.77 3.46
C PHE A 102 -6.12 15.83 3.63
N ASP A 103 -6.07 16.40 4.81
CA ASP A 103 -4.96 17.23 5.25
C ASP A 103 -3.89 16.34 5.88
N TYR A 104 -2.65 16.49 5.42
CA TYR A 104 -1.48 15.81 5.97
C TYR A 104 -0.57 16.81 6.66
N GLN A 105 0.02 16.40 7.76
CA GLN A 105 0.97 17.19 8.51
C GLN A 105 2.35 16.57 8.49
N LEU A 106 3.36 17.41 8.37
CA LEU A 106 4.74 17.11 8.74
C LEU A 106 4.90 17.51 10.18
N VAL A 107 5.18 16.56 11.05
CA VAL A 107 5.28 16.78 12.50
C VAL A 107 6.65 16.35 13.02
N GLN A 108 7.18 17.10 13.99
CA GLN A 108 8.30 16.66 14.80
C GLN A 108 7.79 15.77 15.93
N MET A 109 8.27 14.55 16.02
CA MET A 109 8.01 13.59 17.09
C MET A 109 9.34 13.05 17.60
N GLY A 110 9.80 13.55 18.74
CA GLY A 110 11.16 13.26 19.23
C GLY A 110 12.24 13.75 18.26
N GLU A 111 13.12 12.87 17.84
CA GLU A 111 14.23 13.20 16.93
C GLU A 111 13.89 13.03 15.44
N GLU A 112 12.62 12.77 15.11
CA GLU A 112 12.18 12.43 13.76
C GLU A 112 11.07 13.35 13.26
N ARG A 113 11.03 13.53 11.95
CA ARG A 113 9.96 14.26 11.27
C ARG A 113 9.08 13.27 10.51
N LEU A 114 7.81 13.19 10.87
CA LEU A 114 6.88 12.21 10.34
C LEU A 114 5.75 12.83 9.55
N ILE A 115 5.39 12.21 8.43
CA ILE A 115 4.23 12.56 7.62
C ILE A 115 3.09 11.62 7.98
N LEU A 116 1.93 12.17 8.34
CA LEU A 116 0.71 11.42 8.59
C LEU A 116 -0.52 12.33 8.45
N ALA A 117 -1.71 11.74 8.37
CA ALA A 117 -2.95 12.51 8.31
C ALA A 117 -3.16 13.32 9.59
N LYS A 118 -3.55 14.59 9.45
CA LYS A 118 -3.78 15.54 10.52
C LYS A 118 -4.65 14.98 11.65
N GLU A 119 -5.76 14.34 11.28
CA GLU A 119 -6.74 13.79 12.22
C GLU A 119 -6.18 12.66 13.09
N LEU A 120 -5.08 12.03 12.67
CA LEU A 120 -4.49 10.87 13.33
C LEU A 120 -3.23 11.21 14.15
N VAL A 121 -2.74 12.44 14.10
CA VAL A 121 -1.50 12.86 14.80
C VAL A 121 -1.56 12.57 16.30
N GLU A 122 -2.65 12.95 16.97
CA GLU A 122 -2.80 12.76 18.41
C GLU A 122 -2.88 11.26 18.78
N ALA A 123 -3.61 10.48 17.98
CA ALA A 123 -3.75 9.04 18.21
C ALA A 123 -2.40 8.30 18.05
N VAL A 124 -1.63 8.67 17.02
CA VAL A 124 -0.28 8.13 16.78
C VAL A 124 0.69 8.53 17.88
N ALA A 125 0.69 9.78 18.29
CA ALA A 125 1.54 10.27 19.39
C ALA A 125 1.25 9.52 20.69
N LYS A 126 -0.04 9.30 21.00
CA LYS A 126 -0.46 8.53 22.16
C LYS A 126 -0.01 7.07 22.08
N ALA A 127 -0.16 6.44 20.90
CA ALA A 127 0.27 5.05 20.70
C ALA A 127 1.79 4.86 20.82
N GLY A 128 2.56 5.88 20.41
CA GLY A 128 4.03 5.93 20.54
C GLY A 128 4.53 6.46 21.87
N GLU A 129 3.63 6.79 22.83
CA GLU A 129 3.99 7.42 24.12
C GLU A 129 4.81 8.70 23.96
N ILE A 130 4.57 9.46 22.88
CA ILE A 130 5.29 10.68 22.53
C ILE A 130 4.62 11.88 23.21
N ALA A 131 5.31 12.47 24.16
CA ALA A 131 4.76 13.56 24.98
C ALA A 131 4.70 14.93 24.25
N GLN A 132 5.57 15.15 23.27
CA GLN A 132 5.65 16.42 22.56
C GLN A 132 5.57 16.19 21.05
N VAL A 133 4.63 16.90 20.43
CA VAL A 133 4.44 16.92 18.98
C VAL A 133 4.44 18.38 18.53
N GLU A 134 5.27 18.71 17.56
CA GLU A 134 5.29 20.03 16.95
C GLU A 134 4.87 19.89 15.47
N VAL A 135 3.87 20.66 15.06
CA VAL A 135 3.45 20.70 13.65
C VAL A 135 4.38 21.66 12.90
N LEU A 136 5.14 21.12 11.96
CA LEU A 136 6.09 21.88 11.15
C LEU A 136 5.44 22.48 9.91
N GLY A 137 4.48 21.78 9.32
CA GLY A 137 3.73 22.22 8.15
C GLY A 137 2.54 21.34 7.83
N GLU A 138 1.68 21.81 6.95
CA GLU A 138 0.44 21.12 6.55
C GLU A 138 0.20 21.31 5.05
N THR A 139 -0.32 20.26 4.40
CA THR A 139 -0.67 20.32 2.97
C THR A 139 -1.76 19.32 2.63
N LYS A 140 -2.40 19.47 1.46
CA LYS A 140 -3.37 18.49 0.94
C LYS A 140 -2.70 17.24 0.38
N GLY A 141 -3.38 16.09 0.50
CA GLY A 141 -2.90 14.86 -0.09
C GLY A 141 -2.65 14.93 -1.59
N SER A 142 -3.47 15.68 -2.33
CA SER A 142 -3.27 15.93 -3.76
C SER A 142 -1.89 16.48 -4.11
N GLU A 143 -1.29 17.30 -3.23
CA GLU A 143 0.03 17.92 -3.42
C GLU A 143 1.19 16.93 -3.19
N LEU A 144 0.93 15.83 -2.52
CA LEU A 144 1.94 14.83 -2.15
C LEU A 144 2.10 13.70 -3.17
N ASN A 145 1.24 13.65 -4.20
CA ASN A 145 1.26 12.61 -5.22
C ASN A 145 2.64 12.50 -5.89
N LEU A 146 3.12 11.28 -6.08
CA LEU A 146 4.38 10.89 -6.70
C LEU A 146 5.66 11.24 -5.90
N LEU A 147 5.58 11.85 -4.73
CA LEU A 147 6.73 11.94 -3.83
C LEU A 147 7.26 10.54 -3.51
N ARG A 148 8.59 10.43 -3.39
CA ARG A 148 9.23 9.12 -3.27
C ARG A 148 9.85 8.89 -1.90
N PHE A 149 9.72 7.66 -1.44
CA PHE A 149 10.21 7.20 -0.14
C PHE A 149 11.03 5.92 -0.31
N GLN A 150 12.11 5.79 0.45
CA GLN A 150 12.94 4.60 0.45
C GLN A 150 12.19 3.43 1.09
N HIS A 151 12.21 2.27 0.46
CA HIS A 151 11.70 1.05 1.06
C HIS A 151 12.48 0.71 2.35
N PRO A 152 11.82 0.26 3.45
CA PRO A 152 12.48 0.15 4.76
C PRO A 152 13.64 -0.85 4.81
N PHE A 153 13.69 -1.83 3.90
CA PHE A 153 14.74 -2.85 3.90
C PHE A 153 15.24 -3.29 2.50
N TYR A 154 14.71 -2.72 1.43
CA TYR A 154 15.23 -2.96 0.07
C TYR A 154 15.77 -1.68 -0.54
N ASP A 155 16.74 -1.83 -1.45
CA ASP A 155 17.37 -0.70 -2.14
C ASP A 155 16.57 -0.23 -3.35
N PHE A 156 15.32 0.15 -3.11
CA PHE A 156 14.49 0.85 -4.09
C PHE A 156 13.53 1.83 -3.39
N SER A 157 13.02 2.78 -4.15
CA SER A 157 12.05 3.76 -3.64
C SER A 157 10.66 3.50 -4.18
N VAL A 158 9.66 3.82 -3.37
CA VAL A 158 8.23 3.70 -3.68
C VAL A 158 7.56 5.07 -3.73
N PRO A 159 6.58 5.28 -4.61
CA PRO A 159 5.86 6.53 -4.70
C PRO A 159 4.71 6.62 -3.69
N PHE A 160 4.33 7.84 -3.34
CA PHE A 160 2.97 8.14 -2.93
C PHE A 160 2.02 8.03 -4.12
N ILE A 161 0.85 7.44 -3.92
CA ILE A 161 -0.22 7.35 -4.92
C ILE A 161 -1.55 7.72 -4.29
N LEU A 162 -2.45 8.29 -5.11
CA LEU A 162 -3.79 8.67 -4.64
C LEU A 162 -4.73 7.47 -4.65
N GLY A 163 -5.43 7.27 -3.54
CA GLY A 163 -6.37 6.16 -3.36
C GLY A 163 -7.56 6.53 -2.48
N ASP A 164 -8.77 6.36 -3.00
CA ASP A 164 -10.03 6.71 -2.31
C ASP A 164 -10.36 5.77 -1.14
N HIS A 165 -9.71 4.60 -1.08
CA HIS A 165 -9.87 3.60 -0.02
C HIS A 165 -9.18 3.98 1.31
N VAL A 166 -8.33 5.01 1.28
CA VAL A 166 -7.65 5.50 2.49
C VAL A 166 -8.63 6.26 3.36
N THR A 167 -8.74 5.87 4.64
CA THR A 167 -9.63 6.48 5.65
C THR A 167 -8.82 7.02 6.83
N THR A 168 -9.50 7.74 7.74
CA THR A 168 -8.95 8.24 9.00
C THR A 168 -9.55 7.53 10.23
N ASP A 169 -10.17 6.37 10.04
CA ASP A 169 -10.76 5.59 11.15
C ASP A 169 -9.69 4.96 12.06
N GLY A 170 -8.46 4.89 11.58
CA GLY A 170 -7.31 4.38 12.33
C GLY A 170 -6.01 4.43 11.54
N GLY A 171 -4.93 3.99 12.18
CA GLY A 171 -3.60 3.99 11.56
C GLY A 171 -2.98 5.38 11.47
N THR A 172 -2.49 5.76 10.29
CA THR A 172 -1.74 7.00 10.05
C THR A 172 -2.30 7.84 8.90
N GLY A 173 -3.34 7.35 8.18
CA GLY A 173 -3.82 7.95 6.94
C GLY A 173 -2.88 7.75 5.74
N LEU A 174 -1.85 6.92 5.92
CA LEU A 174 -0.94 6.45 4.87
C LEU A 174 -0.98 4.93 4.87
N VAL A 175 -1.33 4.34 3.73
CA VAL A 175 -1.55 2.90 3.61
C VAL A 175 -0.43 2.25 2.79
N HIS A 176 0.26 1.30 3.41
CA HIS A 176 1.15 0.38 2.73
C HIS A 176 0.40 -0.34 1.61
N THR A 177 0.90 -0.27 0.38
CA THR A 177 0.23 -0.80 -0.80
C THR A 177 1.05 -1.92 -1.44
N ALA A 178 0.48 -3.13 -1.42
CA ALA A 178 1.10 -4.33 -1.97
C ALA A 178 0.13 -5.03 -2.95
N PRO A 179 0.24 -4.77 -4.26
CA PRO A 179 -0.73 -5.22 -5.27
C PRO A 179 -0.88 -6.75 -5.39
N ASP A 180 0.07 -7.52 -4.83
CA ASP A 180 0.00 -8.99 -4.79
C ASP A 180 -0.92 -9.53 -3.69
N HIS A 181 -1.31 -8.72 -2.69
CA HIS A 181 -1.93 -9.20 -1.45
C HIS A 181 -3.32 -8.62 -1.16
N GLY A 182 -3.67 -7.46 -1.70
CA GLY A 182 -4.95 -6.80 -1.47
C GLY A 182 -5.68 -6.48 -2.78
N GLN A 183 -7.02 -6.58 -2.78
CA GLN A 183 -7.80 -6.23 -3.96
C GLN A 183 -7.78 -4.71 -4.19
N ASP A 184 -7.93 -3.90 -3.14
CA ASP A 184 -7.87 -2.44 -3.25
C ASP A 184 -6.47 -1.99 -3.67
N ASP A 185 -5.43 -2.62 -3.11
CA ASP A 185 -4.04 -2.38 -3.47
C ASP A 185 -3.79 -2.67 -4.96
N TYR A 186 -4.34 -3.78 -5.45
CA TYR A 186 -4.25 -4.13 -6.88
C TYR A 186 -4.95 -3.12 -7.77
N ILE A 187 -6.17 -2.71 -7.41
CA ILE A 187 -6.96 -1.75 -8.20
C ILE A 187 -6.24 -0.39 -8.26
N VAL A 188 -5.83 0.15 -7.10
CA VAL A 188 -5.14 1.44 -7.04
C VAL A 188 -3.78 1.39 -7.73
N SER A 189 -3.03 0.29 -7.59
CA SER A 189 -1.74 0.09 -8.25
C SER A 189 -1.89 0.06 -9.77
N ARG A 190 -2.86 -0.70 -10.30
CA ARG A 190 -3.13 -0.71 -11.76
C ARG A 190 -3.53 0.66 -12.31
N LYS A 191 -4.36 1.42 -11.58
CA LYS A 191 -4.74 2.79 -11.95
C LYS A 191 -3.53 3.71 -12.08
N ASN A 192 -2.49 3.44 -11.28
CA ASN A 192 -1.23 4.22 -11.27
C ASN A 192 -0.08 3.58 -12.06
N GLY A 193 -0.33 2.54 -12.87
CA GLY A 193 0.68 1.89 -13.69
C GLY A 193 1.72 1.07 -12.91
N ILE A 194 1.40 0.67 -11.69
CA ILE A 194 2.25 -0.15 -10.83
C ILE A 194 1.89 -1.63 -11.02
N GLU A 195 2.89 -2.43 -11.36
CA GLU A 195 2.72 -3.86 -11.57
C GLU A 195 2.84 -4.66 -10.28
N MET A 196 2.25 -5.86 -10.29
CA MET A 196 2.42 -6.86 -9.23
C MET A 196 3.89 -7.32 -9.18
N ALA A 197 4.41 -7.53 -7.99
CA ALA A 197 5.78 -8.01 -7.80
C ALA A 197 5.93 -9.51 -8.07
N GLY A 198 4.87 -10.28 -7.84
CA GLY A 198 4.83 -11.73 -8.08
C GLY A 198 5.80 -12.52 -7.19
N LEU A 199 6.01 -12.07 -5.94
CA LEU A 199 7.02 -12.60 -5.03
C LEU A 199 6.61 -13.88 -4.30
N ILE A 200 5.33 -14.26 -4.33
CA ILE A 200 4.79 -15.41 -3.61
C ILE A 200 4.66 -16.60 -4.56
N GLY A 201 5.17 -17.75 -4.14
CA GLY A 201 4.99 -19.03 -4.81
C GLY A 201 3.64 -19.69 -4.53
N ASN A 202 3.32 -20.75 -5.25
CA ASN A 202 2.08 -21.51 -5.06
C ASN A 202 1.98 -22.18 -3.67
N ASP A 203 3.10 -22.32 -2.99
CA ASP A 203 3.20 -22.83 -1.61
C ASP A 203 3.03 -21.75 -0.55
N GLY A 204 2.67 -20.52 -0.96
CA GLY A 204 2.47 -19.36 -0.08
C GLY A 204 3.74 -18.78 0.53
N LYS A 205 4.92 -19.22 0.09
CA LYS A 205 6.21 -18.72 0.55
C LYS A 205 6.78 -17.70 -0.42
N PHE A 206 7.62 -16.83 0.09
CA PHE A 206 8.43 -15.98 -0.76
C PHE A 206 9.34 -16.83 -1.65
N LYS A 207 9.50 -16.40 -2.89
CA LYS A 207 10.44 -17.03 -3.83
C LYS A 207 11.87 -16.79 -3.35
N SER A 208 12.79 -17.62 -3.79
CA SER A 208 14.20 -17.61 -3.35
C SER A 208 15.01 -16.39 -3.81
N ASP A 209 14.46 -15.61 -4.71
CA ASP A 209 15.05 -14.40 -5.31
C ASP A 209 14.53 -13.07 -4.71
N VAL A 210 13.82 -13.18 -3.57
CA VAL A 210 13.26 -12.03 -2.81
C VAL A 210 14.19 -11.57 -1.70
#